data_350f5963fb6616aa780219046b618d85
#
_entry.id   350f5963fb6616aa780219046b618d85
#
_cell.length_a   1.000
_cell.length_b   1.000
_cell.length_c   1.000
_cell.angle_alpha   90.00
_cell.angle_beta   90.00
_cell.angle_gamma   90.00
#
_symmetry.space_group_name_H-M   'P 1'
#
loop_
_entity.id
_entity.type
_entity.pdbx_description
1 polymer ?
#
loop_
_entity_poly.entity_id
_entity_poly.type
_entity_poly.pdbx_seq_one_letter_code
_entity_poly.pdbx_strand_id
1 'polypeptide(L)'
;MKKISLLYTLCLSLLTSIFVGCSDWTDMEAKSFPEEITSDEYYAALRAYKQSEHSVAFGWFGNWTGEGAFMKSSLAGIPDSVDIVSIWGNWSNLSEAKIKDLRFCQEVKGTRFTLCFIITAVGTQITPQNVYDTWEEKGYSSEQEAVNDFWGWPKDESDKEAVEASIRKYASAIVDTINKYGYDGFDIDYEPNYGNRGNIVNDDNNMFIFVDELGKHLGPKSGTGKLLLIDGEPQSIKTRPEIGHYFDYFVIQAYNSSGDSNLDGRLINGGGAGPGLIQTYGEELGEERVTNMTIMTENFEAVDAAMNGGYPYTDRYGNSMMSLEGMARWQPSNGFRKGGVGTYHMEAEYGTSPEYKNLRKAIQIMNPSSHSLLKY
;
A
#
# COMPACT_ATOMS: atom_id res chain seq x y z
N MET A 1 13.31 -63.25 -62.59
CA MET A 1 12.29 -63.41 -61.52
C MET A 1 12.84 -63.17 -60.10
N LYS A 2 14.10 -63.54 -59.74
CA LYS A 2 14.65 -63.28 -58.37
C LYS A 2 14.90 -61.82 -57.98
N LYS A 3 15.16 -60.93 -58.94
CA LYS A 3 15.41 -59.46 -58.64
C LYS A 3 14.15 -58.67 -58.36
N ILE A 4 13.00 -59.06 -58.89
CA ILE A 4 11.71 -58.37 -58.68
C ILE A 4 11.13 -58.74 -57.29
N SER A 5 11.28 -59.96 -56.81
CA SER A 5 10.88 -60.42 -55.52
C SER A 5 11.62 -59.70 -54.38
N LEU A 6 12.93 -59.43 -54.55
CA LEU A 6 13.74 -58.71 -53.56
C LEU A 6 13.32 -57.25 -53.40
N LEU A 7 12.91 -56.62 -54.53
CA LEU A 7 12.45 -55.22 -54.53
C LEU A 7 11.08 -55.06 -53.80
N TYR A 8 10.18 -56.01 -54.01
CA TYR A 8 8.87 -55.98 -53.27
C TYR A 8 9.03 -56.28 -51.78
N THR A 9 9.99 -57.11 -51.38
CA THR A 9 10.27 -57.37 -49.96
C THR A 9 10.90 -56.15 -49.28
N LEU A 10 11.78 -55.43 -50.01
CA LEU A 10 12.42 -54.22 -49.49
C LEU A 10 11.42 -53.05 -49.39
N CYS A 11 10.51 -52.89 -50.36
CA CYS A 11 9.47 -51.88 -50.32
C CYS A 11 8.42 -52.19 -49.24
N LEU A 12 8.09 -53.45 -48.97
CA LEU A 12 7.14 -53.80 -47.93
C LEU A 12 7.74 -53.62 -46.52
N SER A 13 9.04 -53.85 -46.32
CA SER A 13 9.71 -53.57 -45.05
C SER A 13 9.93 -52.07 -44.80
N LEU A 14 10.06 -51.20 -45.86
CA LEU A 14 10.11 -49.77 -45.72
C LEU A 14 8.74 -49.17 -45.41
N LEU A 15 7.62 -49.75 -45.88
CA LEU A 15 6.26 -49.27 -45.58
C LEU A 15 5.81 -49.65 -44.15
N THR A 16 6.35 -50.74 -43.55
CA THR A 16 6.02 -51.10 -42.18
C THR A 16 6.79 -50.26 -41.14
N SER A 17 7.93 -49.64 -41.51
CA SER A 17 8.69 -48.76 -40.59
C SER A 17 8.17 -47.33 -40.52
N ILE A 18 7.21 -46.97 -41.36
CA ILE A 18 6.63 -45.60 -41.35
C ILE A 18 5.40 -45.51 -40.39
N PHE A 19 4.87 -46.62 -39.92
CA PHE A 19 3.67 -46.65 -39.03
C PHE A 19 3.99 -46.85 -37.53
N VAL A 20 5.25 -46.93 -37.12
CA VAL A 20 5.61 -47.10 -35.70
C VAL A 20 6.10 -45.79 -35.05
N GLY A 21 6.04 -44.65 -35.75
CA GLY A 21 6.61 -43.39 -35.32
C GLY A 21 5.66 -42.26 -35.01
N CYS A 22 4.38 -42.47 -34.73
CA CYS A 22 3.44 -41.37 -34.45
C CYS A 22 2.34 -41.68 -33.41
N SER A 23 2.61 -42.50 -32.42
CA SER A 23 1.67 -42.66 -31.29
C SER A 23 2.01 -41.79 -30.06
N ASP A 24 3.19 -41.15 -30.05
CA ASP A 24 3.61 -40.33 -28.91
C ASP A 24 3.42 -38.80 -29.11
N TRP A 25 2.80 -38.40 -30.24
CA TRP A 25 2.61 -36.96 -30.49
C TRP A 25 1.18 -36.46 -30.32
N THR A 26 0.27 -37.26 -29.84
CA THR A 26 -1.13 -36.85 -29.57
C THR A 26 -1.55 -36.93 -28.11
N ASP A 27 -0.75 -37.50 -27.26
CA ASP A 27 -0.91 -37.30 -25.82
C ASP A 27 -0.05 -36.13 -25.41
N MET A 28 -0.55 -34.89 -25.64
CA MET A 28 -0.25 -33.83 -24.72
C MET A 28 -0.82 -34.30 -23.39
N GLU A 29 0.02 -34.94 -22.56
CA GLU A 29 -0.24 -34.97 -21.13
C GLU A 29 -0.55 -33.55 -20.79
N ALA A 30 -1.81 -33.25 -20.52
CA ALA A 30 -2.19 -32.02 -19.82
C ALA A 30 -1.34 -32.12 -18.55
N LYS A 31 -0.23 -31.35 -18.53
CA LYS A 31 0.45 -31.08 -17.26
C LYS A 31 -0.69 -30.60 -16.38
N SER A 32 -1.10 -31.43 -15.45
CA SER A 32 -1.95 -30.97 -14.37
C SER A 32 -1.18 -29.81 -13.79
N PHE A 33 -1.65 -28.60 -14.05
CA PHE A 33 -1.19 -27.46 -13.27
C PHE A 33 -1.33 -27.92 -11.84
N PRO A 34 -0.30 -27.80 -10.98
CA PRO A 34 -0.48 -28.08 -9.58
C PRO A 34 -1.77 -27.38 -9.20
N GLU A 35 -2.76 -28.12 -8.71
CA GLU A 35 -3.95 -27.49 -8.14
C GLU A 35 -3.42 -26.43 -7.20
N GLU A 36 -3.71 -25.16 -7.51
CA GLU A 36 -3.46 -24.11 -6.54
C GLU A 36 -4.17 -24.58 -5.28
N ILE A 37 -3.40 -24.91 -4.25
CA ILE A 37 -3.95 -25.28 -2.95
C ILE A 37 -4.49 -23.98 -2.34
N THR A 38 -5.60 -23.50 -2.87
CA THR A 38 -6.42 -22.44 -2.30
C THR A 38 -7.42 -23.10 -1.34
N SER A 39 -6.89 -23.93 -0.42
CA SER A 39 -7.71 -24.57 0.59
C SER A 39 -8.07 -23.56 1.68
N ASP A 40 -9.19 -23.79 2.35
CA ASP A 40 -9.58 -23.03 3.55
C ASP A 40 -8.45 -23.00 4.59
N GLU A 41 -7.66 -24.05 4.66
CA GLU A 41 -6.49 -24.20 5.52
C GLU A 41 -5.37 -23.23 5.15
N TYR A 42 -5.10 -23.05 3.86
CA TYR A 42 -4.12 -22.05 3.37
C TYR A 42 -4.52 -20.65 3.80
N TYR A 43 -5.76 -20.24 3.54
CA TYR A 43 -6.21 -18.91 3.92
C TYR A 43 -6.33 -18.73 5.43
N ALA A 44 -6.63 -19.77 6.18
CA ALA A 44 -6.58 -19.73 7.65
C ALA A 44 -5.14 -19.51 8.15
N ALA A 45 -4.16 -20.21 7.58
CA ALA A 45 -2.74 -20.00 7.90
C ALA A 45 -2.24 -18.62 7.48
N LEU A 46 -2.68 -18.13 6.32
CA LEU A 46 -2.36 -16.77 5.84
C LEU A 46 -2.89 -15.69 6.80
N ARG A 47 -4.15 -15.80 7.23
CA ARG A 47 -4.71 -14.86 8.20
C ARG A 47 -4.00 -14.94 9.56
N ALA A 48 -3.62 -16.13 10.01
CA ALA A 48 -2.84 -16.30 11.23
C ALA A 48 -1.44 -15.65 11.11
N TYR A 49 -0.78 -15.79 9.96
CA TYR A 49 0.48 -15.09 9.67
C TYR A 49 0.30 -13.58 9.78
N LYS A 50 -0.71 -12.98 9.14
CA LYS A 50 -0.96 -11.54 9.17
C LYS A 50 -1.33 -11.00 10.55
N GLN A 51 -1.78 -11.85 11.47
CA GLN A 51 -2.03 -11.52 12.86
C GLN A 51 -0.79 -11.70 13.76
N SER A 52 0.25 -12.36 13.26
CA SER A 52 1.48 -12.55 14.00
C SER A 52 2.36 -11.30 13.98
N GLU A 53 3.35 -11.24 14.86
CA GLU A 53 4.33 -10.18 14.86
C GLU A 53 5.35 -10.37 13.73
N HIS A 54 5.37 -9.47 12.74
CA HIS A 54 6.28 -9.50 11.59
C HIS A 54 6.46 -8.09 11.01
N SER A 55 7.38 -7.92 10.04
CA SER A 55 7.49 -6.67 9.28
C SER A 55 6.47 -6.66 8.15
N VAL A 56 5.58 -5.68 8.14
CA VAL A 56 4.44 -5.64 7.22
C VAL A 56 4.85 -5.29 5.78
N ALA A 57 4.11 -5.81 4.83
CA ALA A 57 4.15 -5.40 3.44
C ALA A 57 3.01 -4.43 3.16
N PHE A 58 3.35 -3.26 2.63
CA PHE A 58 2.44 -2.16 2.37
C PHE A 58 2.42 -1.77 0.89
N GLY A 59 1.33 -1.18 0.42
CA GLY A 59 1.31 -0.53 -0.89
C GLY A 59 0.14 0.41 -1.09
N TRP A 60 0.35 1.47 -1.92
CA TRP A 60 -0.74 2.28 -2.42
C TRP A 60 -1.20 1.77 -3.79
N PHE A 61 -2.51 1.62 -3.92
CA PHE A 61 -3.15 1.11 -5.13
C PHE A 61 -4.07 2.18 -5.74
N GLY A 62 -3.77 2.65 -6.96
CA GLY A 62 -4.44 3.78 -7.59
C GLY A 62 -5.48 3.43 -8.64
N ASN A 63 -5.20 2.43 -9.46
CA ASN A 63 -5.98 2.11 -10.67
C ASN A 63 -7.00 0.98 -10.46
N TRP A 64 -7.66 0.97 -9.32
CA TRP A 64 -8.62 -0.06 -8.97
C TRP A 64 -9.92 0.05 -9.75
N THR A 65 -10.27 -0.99 -10.49
CA THR A 65 -11.56 -1.16 -11.17
C THR A 65 -12.34 -2.39 -10.69
N GLY A 66 -11.65 -3.40 -10.16
CA GLY A 66 -12.23 -4.70 -9.80
C GLY A 66 -12.68 -5.53 -11.01
N GLU A 67 -12.39 -5.06 -12.22
CA GLU A 67 -12.81 -5.64 -13.49
C GLU A 67 -11.66 -5.61 -14.50
N GLY A 68 -11.70 -6.49 -15.51
CA GLY A 68 -10.73 -6.52 -16.61
C GLY A 68 -10.34 -7.94 -17.02
N ALA A 69 -9.63 -8.04 -18.14
CA ALA A 69 -9.12 -9.32 -18.65
C ALA A 69 -7.94 -9.87 -17.81
N PHE A 70 -7.31 -8.99 -17.03
CA PHE A 70 -6.18 -9.31 -16.17
C PHE A 70 -6.41 -8.76 -14.77
N MET A 71 -5.77 -9.37 -13.78
CA MET A 71 -5.90 -8.99 -12.37
C MET A 71 -5.12 -7.70 -11.99
N LYS A 72 -4.52 -7.00 -12.95
CA LYS A 72 -3.74 -5.77 -12.72
C LYS A 72 -4.52 -4.69 -11.99
N SER A 73 -5.81 -4.55 -12.28
CA SER A 73 -6.69 -3.52 -11.69
C SER A 73 -7.65 -4.11 -10.64
N SER A 74 -7.33 -5.31 -10.12
CA SER A 74 -8.09 -6.01 -9.09
C SER A 74 -7.23 -6.23 -7.84
N LEU A 75 -7.83 -6.02 -6.69
CA LEU A 75 -7.18 -6.25 -5.39
C LEU A 75 -6.87 -7.74 -5.18
N ALA A 76 -7.69 -8.63 -5.74
CA ALA A 76 -7.44 -10.07 -5.69
C ALA A 76 -6.13 -10.49 -6.37
N GLY A 77 -5.62 -9.68 -7.32
CA GLY A 77 -4.33 -9.91 -8.00
C GLY A 77 -3.10 -9.55 -7.19
N ILE A 78 -3.26 -8.89 -6.05
CA ILE A 78 -2.15 -8.52 -5.15
C ILE A 78 -1.60 -9.78 -4.46
N PRO A 79 -0.28 -9.88 -4.20
CA PRO A 79 0.29 -11.01 -3.46
C PRO A 79 -0.42 -11.25 -2.14
N ASP A 80 -0.72 -12.51 -1.84
CA ASP A 80 -1.48 -12.88 -0.64
C ASP A 80 -0.80 -12.42 0.65
N SER A 81 0.53 -12.36 0.68
CA SER A 81 1.33 -11.93 1.83
C SER A 81 1.40 -10.40 2.04
N VAL A 82 0.72 -9.59 1.21
CA VAL A 82 0.59 -8.14 1.48
C VAL A 82 -0.39 -7.92 2.62
N ASP A 83 0.00 -7.12 3.60
CA ASP A 83 -0.75 -6.90 4.83
C ASP A 83 -1.72 -5.73 4.74
N ILE A 84 -1.24 -4.60 4.22
CA ILE A 84 -1.99 -3.34 4.18
C ILE A 84 -1.90 -2.74 2.78
N VAL A 85 -3.06 -2.34 2.26
CA VAL A 85 -3.17 -1.62 0.98
C VAL A 85 -3.96 -0.34 1.19
N SER A 86 -3.38 0.78 0.77
CA SER A 86 -4.00 2.10 0.85
C SER A 86 -4.59 2.47 -0.51
N ILE A 87 -5.90 2.70 -0.56
CA ILE A 87 -6.63 3.05 -1.78
C ILE A 87 -6.69 4.56 -1.90
N TRP A 88 -6.02 5.13 -2.91
CA TRP A 88 -6.00 6.58 -3.12
C TRP A 88 -6.78 7.05 -4.34
N GLY A 89 -7.14 6.16 -5.26
CA GLY A 89 -7.95 6.48 -6.45
C GLY A 89 -9.16 5.57 -6.60
N ASN A 90 -10.22 6.08 -7.22
CA ASN A 90 -11.45 5.32 -7.50
C ASN A 90 -12.12 4.69 -6.25
N TRP A 91 -11.97 5.34 -5.10
CA TRP A 91 -12.37 4.85 -3.78
C TRP A 91 -13.87 4.93 -3.49
N SER A 92 -14.62 5.72 -4.26
CA SER A 92 -16.05 5.99 -4.06
C SER A 92 -16.90 5.33 -5.16
N ASN A 93 -18.21 5.30 -4.95
CA ASN A 93 -19.19 4.74 -5.91
C ASN A 93 -18.80 3.32 -6.34
N LEU A 94 -18.54 2.46 -5.37
CA LEU A 94 -18.07 1.10 -5.61
C LEU A 94 -19.12 0.27 -6.37
N SER A 95 -18.72 -0.28 -7.52
CA SER A 95 -19.51 -1.28 -8.26
C SER A 95 -19.60 -2.59 -7.45
N GLU A 96 -20.54 -3.47 -7.83
CA GLU A 96 -20.64 -4.81 -7.22
C GLU A 96 -19.33 -5.60 -7.36
N ALA A 97 -18.65 -5.47 -8.51
CA ALA A 97 -17.34 -6.09 -8.74
C ALA A 97 -16.29 -5.58 -7.76
N LYS A 98 -16.19 -4.27 -7.55
CA LYS A 98 -15.27 -3.69 -6.56
C LYS A 98 -15.59 -4.14 -5.14
N ILE A 99 -16.87 -4.16 -4.76
CA ILE A 99 -17.29 -4.62 -3.43
C ILE A 99 -16.87 -6.08 -3.23
N LYS A 100 -17.15 -6.95 -4.21
CA LYS A 100 -16.76 -8.37 -4.16
C LYS A 100 -15.24 -8.54 -4.05
N ASP A 101 -14.48 -7.82 -4.86
CA ASP A 101 -13.02 -7.84 -4.89
C ASP A 101 -12.43 -7.42 -3.52
N LEU A 102 -12.93 -6.30 -2.97
CA LEU A 102 -12.53 -5.81 -1.64
C LEU A 102 -12.84 -6.83 -0.52
N ARG A 103 -14.09 -7.35 -0.47
CA ARG A 103 -14.49 -8.30 0.57
C ARG A 103 -13.73 -9.60 0.49
N PHE A 104 -13.48 -10.12 -0.71
CA PHE A 104 -12.63 -11.31 -0.88
C PHE A 104 -11.26 -11.09 -0.25
N CYS A 105 -10.61 -9.97 -0.52
CA CYS A 105 -9.28 -9.69 0.04
C CYS A 105 -9.31 -9.47 1.56
N GLN A 106 -10.34 -8.79 2.09
CA GLN A 106 -10.48 -8.56 3.52
C GLN A 106 -10.82 -9.85 4.29
N GLU A 107 -11.84 -10.58 3.85
CA GLU A 107 -12.42 -11.70 4.60
C GLU A 107 -11.65 -13.00 4.39
N VAL A 108 -11.20 -13.25 3.15
CA VAL A 108 -10.52 -14.51 2.79
C VAL A 108 -9.01 -14.37 2.97
N LYS A 109 -8.38 -13.36 2.36
CA LYS A 109 -6.92 -13.17 2.45
C LYS A 109 -6.48 -12.49 3.75
N GLY A 110 -7.36 -11.76 4.44
CA GLY A 110 -7.03 -11.00 5.65
C GLY A 110 -6.20 -9.75 5.38
N THR A 111 -6.18 -9.25 4.14
CA THR A 111 -5.53 -7.98 3.80
C THR A 111 -6.36 -6.81 4.29
N ARG A 112 -5.72 -5.81 4.89
CA ARG A 112 -6.38 -4.60 5.41
C ARG A 112 -6.34 -3.50 4.35
N PHE A 113 -7.45 -2.80 4.17
CA PHE A 113 -7.56 -1.73 3.17
C PHE A 113 -7.89 -0.40 3.84
N THR A 114 -6.97 0.55 3.75
CA THR A 114 -7.16 1.92 4.20
C THR A 114 -7.58 2.82 3.05
N LEU A 115 -8.33 3.87 3.34
CA LEU A 115 -8.63 4.96 2.42
C LEU A 115 -7.53 6.01 2.57
N CYS A 116 -6.90 6.47 1.50
CA CYS A 116 -5.84 7.46 1.52
C CYS A 116 -6.31 8.80 0.95
N PHE A 117 -6.13 9.87 1.71
CA PHE A 117 -6.36 11.23 1.24
C PHE A 117 -5.17 12.13 1.55
N ILE A 118 -4.78 12.95 0.58
CA ILE A 118 -3.92 14.08 0.86
C ILE A 118 -4.71 15.10 1.68
N ILE A 119 -4.23 15.38 2.89
CA ILE A 119 -4.90 16.28 3.82
C ILE A 119 -4.24 17.65 3.80
N THR A 120 -4.97 18.66 3.30
CA THR A 120 -4.51 20.04 3.26
C THR A 120 -5.37 20.96 4.12
N ALA A 121 -6.67 21.00 3.87
CA ALA A 121 -7.64 21.86 4.52
C ALA A 121 -8.92 21.10 4.87
N VAL A 122 -9.75 21.69 5.73
CA VAL A 122 -11.10 21.19 5.98
C VAL A 122 -11.87 21.07 4.67
N GLY A 123 -12.44 19.88 4.45
CA GLY A 123 -13.24 19.58 3.26
C GLY A 123 -12.48 18.92 2.11
N THR A 124 -11.16 18.82 2.17
CA THR A 124 -10.36 18.17 1.13
C THR A 124 -10.90 16.76 0.82
N GLN A 125 -11.03 16.42 -0.48
CA GLN A 125 -11.46 15.12 -1.01
C GLN A 125 -12.94 14.73 -0.81
N ILE A 126 -13.65 15.23 0.19
CA ILE A 126 -15.01 14.77 0.50
C ILE A 126 -16.09 15.87 0.52
N THR A 127 -15.74 17.10 0.19
CA THR A 127 -16.76 18.14 -0.04
C THR A 127 -17.65 17.71 -1.21
N PRO A 128 -18.99 17.68 -1.03
CA PRO A 128 -19.88 17.26 -2.09
C PRO A 128 -19.76 18.16 -3.34
N GLN A 129 -19.80 17.53 -4.52
CA GLN A 129 -19.61 18.22 -5.79
C GLN A 129 -20.60 19.40 -6.01
N ASN A 130 -21.82 19.27 -5.52
CA ASN A 130 -22.81 20.36 -5.63
C ASN A 130 -22.42 21.63 -4.87
N VAL A 131 -21.49 21.58 -3.90
CA VAL A 131 -20.94 22.79 -3.24
C VAL A 131 -20.08 23.55 -4.23
N TYR A 132 -19.27 22.83 -4.99
CA TYR A 132 -18.42 23.36 -6.05
C TYR A 132 -19.23 23.86 -7.26
N ASP A 133 -20.33 23.20 -7.61
CA ASP A 133 -21.13 23.51 -8.81
C ASP A 133 -22.05 24.72 -8.61
N THR A 134 -22.41 25.06 -7.37
CA THR A 134 -23.49 26.06 -7.09
C THR A 134 -23.03 27.28 -6.29
N TRP A 135 -21.75 27.49 -6.06
CA TRP A 135 -21.26 28.58 -5.21
C TRP A 135 -21.61 29.97 -5.77
N GLU A 136 -21.49 30.18 -7.10
CA GLU A 136 -21.86 31.44 -7.74
C GLU A 136 -23.35 31.73 -7.63
N GLU A 137 -24.20 30.72 -7.90
CA GLU A 137 -25.67 30.83 -7.81
C GLU A 137 -26.14 31.17 -6.39
N LYS A 138 -25.39 30.70 -5.37
CA LYS A 138 -25.65 30.96 -3.96
C LYS A 138 -25.09 32.30 -3.48
N GLY A 139 -24.35 33.01 -4.34
CA GLY A 139 -23.82 34.33 -4.05
C GLY A 139 -22.55 34.37 -3.21
N TYR A 140 -21.81 33.26 -3.15
CA TYR A 140 -20.47 33.25 -2.52
C TYR A 140 -19.46 34.03 -3.41
N SER A 141 -18.44 34.60 -2.79
CA SER A 141 -17.39 35.34 -3.51
C SER A 141 -16.34 34.40 -4.13
N SER A 142 -16.27 33.14 -3.68
CA SER A 142 -15.37 32.11 -4.19
C SER A 142 -15.87 30.73 -3.82
N GLU A 143 -15.39 29.75 -4.55
CA GLU A 143 -15.56 28.32 -4.26
C GLU A 143 -15.10 27.96 -2.83
N GLN A 144 -13.94 28.50 -2.42
CA GLN A 144 -13.41 28.27 -1.07
C GLN A 144 -14.34 28.83 0.02
N GLU A 145 -14.99 29.98 -0.20
CA GLU A 145 -15.98 30.51 0.75
C GLU A 145 -17.17 29.57 0.90
N ALA A 146 -17.65 28.99 -0.18
CA ALA A 146 -18.73 27.98 -0.14
C ALA A 146 -18.31 26.70 0.59
N VAL A 147 -17.08 26.24 0.37
CA VAL A 147 -16.51 25.08 1.09
C VAL A 147 -16.40 25.39 2.58
N ASN A 148 -15.87 26.55 2.94
CA ASN A 148 -15.73 26.99 4.33
C ASN A 148 -17.10 27.05 5.03
N ASP A 149 -18.11 27.65 4.38
CA ASP A 149 -19.47 27.73 4.93
C ASP A 149 -20.09 26.35 5.11
N PHE A 150 -19.96 25.46 4.12
CA PHE A 150 -20.46 24.08 4.19
C PHE A 150 -19.90 23.33 5.40
N TRP A 151 -18.60 23.49 5.66
CA TRP A 151 -17.93 22.82 6.76
C TRP A 151 -18.05 23.58 8.09
N GLY A 152 -18.48 24.85 8.07
CA GLY A 152 -18.60 25.71 9.26
C GLY A 152 -17.27 26.34 9.67
N TRP A 153 -16.32 26.47 8.73
CA TRP A 153 -15.07 27.18 9.00
C TRP A 153 -15.36 28.69 9.20
N PRO A 154 -14.97 29.29 10.34
CA PRO A 154 -15.33 30.65 10.64
C PRO A 154 -14.56 31.67 9.79
N LYS A 155 -15.18 32.81 9.47
CA LYS A 155 -14.49 33.93 8.83
C LYS A 155 -13.46 34.59 9.76
N ASP A 156 -13.72 34.57 11.07
CA ASP A 156 -12.80 34.98 12.11
C ASP A 156 -12.17 33.76 12.79
N GLU A 157 -10.96 33.42 12.39
CA GLU A 157 -10.22 32.29 12.93
C GLU A 157 -9.75 32.48 14.38
N SER A 158 -10.02 33.61 15.01
CA SER A 158 -9.84 33.82 16.45
C SER A 158 -10.91 33.07 17.26
N ASP A 159 -12.06 32.75 16.66
CA ASP A 159 -13.06 31.85 17.24
C ASP A 159 -12.58 30.39 17.20
N LYS A 160 -11.81 30.03 18.21
CA LYS A 160 -11.20 28.69 18.30
C LYS A 160 -12.21 27.56 18.47
N GLU A 161 -13.37 27.83 19.08
CA GLU A 161 -14.43 26.83 19.23
C GLU A 161 -15.06 26.51 17.86
N ALA A 162 -15.31 27.49 17.04
CA ALA A 162 -15.82 27.30 15.67
C ALA A 162 -14.79 26.60 14.76
N VAL A 163 -13.51 26.96 14.86
CA VAL A 163 -12.41 26.27 14.16
C VAL A 163 -12.38 24.80 14.53
N GLU A 164 -12.34 24.49 15.83
CA GLU A 164 -12.32 23.10 16.32
C GLU A 164 -13.57 22.33 15.86
N ALA A 165 -14.76 22.91 15.98
CA ALA A 165 -16.00 22.27 15.55
C ALA A 165 -16.00 21.93 14.05
N SER A 166 -15.46 22.81 13.20
CA SER A 166 -15.32 22.58 11.76
C SER A 166 -14.36 21.43 11.46
N ILE A 167 -13.20 21.38 12.12
CA ILE A 167 -12.22 20.30 11.94
C ILE A 167 -12.82 18.95 12.37
N ARG A 168 -13.47 18.90 13.53
CA ARG A 168 -14.09 17.66 14.04
C ARG A 168 -15.23 17.18 13.13
N LYS A 169 -16.04 18.08 12.60
CA LYS A 169 -17.08 17.77 11.61
C LYS A 169 -16.49 17.10 10.37
N TYR A 170 -15.39 17.65 9.86
CA TYR A 170 -14.70 17.10 8.70
C TYR A 170 -14.10 15.71 8.99
N ALA A 171 -13.38 15.55 10.10
CA ALA A 171 -12.82 14.29 10.52
C ALA A 171 -13.90 13.20 10.70
N SER A 172 -15.03 13.54 11.33
CA SER A 172 -16.17 12.62 11.49
C SER A 172 -16.76 12.20 10.15
N ALA A 173 -16.85 13.10 9.17
CA ALA A 173 -17.34 12.77 7.83
C ALA A 173 -16.40 11.81 7.06
N ILE A 174 -15.08 11.86 7.32
CA ILE A 174 -14.14 10.86 6.82
C ILE A 174 -14.43 9.49 7.46
N VAL A 175 -14.64 9.44 8.77
CA VAL A 175 -15.01 8.20 9.47
C VAL A 175 -16.31 7.60 8.90
N ASP A 176 -17.32 8.44 8.65
CA ASP A 176 -18.57 8.00 8.03
C ASP A 176 -18.33 7.44 6.63
N THR A 177 -17.43 8.04 5.86
CA THR A 177 -17.04 7.56 4.52
C THR A 177 -16.36 6.19 4.60
N ILE A 178 -15.42 6.01 5.53
CA ILE A 178 -14.75 4.73 5.79
C ILE A 178 -15.76 3.64 6.14
N ASN A 179 -16.70 3.95 7.03
CA ASN A 179 -17.74 3.01 7.44
C ASN A 179 -18.71 2.69 6.30
N LYS A 180 -19.13 3.70 5.54
CA LYS A 180 -20.03 3.55 4.38
C LYS A 180 -19.50 2.56 3.35
N TYR A 181 -18.22 2.66 3.01
CA TYR A 181 -17.60 1.79 2.01
C TYR A 181 -16.96 0.54 2.61
N GLY A 182 -16.85 0.48 3.94
CA GLY A 182 -16.32 -0.66 4.69
C GLY A 182 -14.82 -0.84 4.53
N TYR A 183 -14.06 0.26 4.51
CA TYR A 183 -12.61 0.23 4.62
C TYR A 183 -12.18 -0.10 6.05
N ASP A 184 -10.95 -0.64 6.19
CA ASP A 184 -10.38 -1.07 7.47
C ASP A 184 -9.64 0.06 8.19
N GLY A 185 -9.61 1.26 7.64
CA GLY A 185 -8.92 2.39 8.26
C GLY A 185 -8.72 3.57 7.32
N PHE A 186 -7.89 4.49 7.79
CA PHE A 186 -7.53 5.71 7.08
C PHE A 186 -6.02 5.89 7.04
N ASP A 187 -5.52 6.45 5.95
CA ASP A 187 -4.14 6.80 5.70
C ASP A 187 -4.09 8.29 5.38
N ILE A 188 -3.44 9.05 6.24
CA ILE A 188 -3.31 10.51 6.10
C ILE A 188 -2.06 10.80 5.29
N ASP A 189 -2.22 11.19 4.03
CA ASP A 189 -1.11 11.71 3.23
C ASP A 189 -0.83 13.16 3.67
N TYR A 190 0.25 13.32 4.45
CA TYR A 190 0.66 14.56 5.11
C TYR A 190 1.97 15.07 4.54
N GLU A 191 1.88 16.07 3.67
CA GLU A 191 3.01 16.62 2.91
C GLU A 191 3.15 18.15 3.03
N PRO A 192 3.40 18.70 4.22
CA PRO A 192 3.41 20.15 4.45
C PRO A 192 4.49 20.89 3.67
N ASN A 193 5.59 20.24 3.33
CA ASN A 193 6.74 20.85 2.65
C ASN A 193 6.70 20.68 1.13
N TYR A 194 5.77 19.88 0.59
CA TYR A 194 5.64 19.60 -0.84
C TYR A 194 4.69 20.54 -1.59
N GLY A 195 4.44 21.72 -1.05
CA GLY A 195 3.58 22.73 -1.67
C GLY A 195 2.11 22.65 -1.29
N ASN A 196 1.71 21.65 -0.55
CA ASN A 196 0.35 21.53 -0.03
C ASN A 196 0.12 22.53 1.10
N ARG A 197 -0.87 23.40 0.92
CA ARG A 197 -1.20 24.45 1.86
C ARG A 197 -2.66 24.34 2.28
N GLY A 198 -2.94 24.59 3.55
CA GLY A 198 -4.29 24.57 4.07
C GLY A 198 -4.36 24.72 5.57
N ASN A 199 -5.55 24.91 6.07
CA ASN A 199 -5.77 25.24 7.48
C ASN A 199 -5.62 24.04 8.44
N ILE A 200 -5.45 22.81 7.93
CA ILE A 200 -5.08 21.65 8.75
C ILE A 200 -3.57 21.41 8.67
N VAL A 201 -3.01 21.29 7.46
CA VAL A 201 -1.62 20.87 7.25
C VAL A 201 -0.59 21.89 7.76
N ASN A 202 -0.97 23.19 7.82
CA ASN A 202 -0.07 24.28 8.20
C ASN A 202 -0.11 24.62 9.71
N ASP A 203 -0.92 23.93 10.51
CA ASP A 203 -1.05 24.19 11.93
C ASP A 203 -1.09 22.87 12.72
N ASP A 204 -0.05 22.60 13.50
CA ASP A 204 0.07 21.36 14.27
C ASP A 204 -1.08 21.17 15.27
N ASN A 205 -1.69 22.27 15.79
CA ASN A 205 -2.85 22.14 16.69
C ASN A 205 -4.10 21.73 15.91
N ASN A 206 -4.32 22.29 14.72
CA ASN A 206 -5.43 21.89 13.85
C ASN A 206 -5.26 20.43 13.40
N MET A 207 -4.03 20.04 13.06
CA MET A 207 -3.70 18.64 12.76
C MET A 207 -3.94 17.72 13.96
N PHE A 208 -3.60 18.16 15.17
CA PHE A 208 -3.89 17.41 16.38
C PHE A 208 -5.39 17.22 16.61
N ILE A 209 -6.20 18.29 16.48
CA ILE A 209 -7.67 18.23 16.62
C ILE A 209 -8.26 17.24 15.59
N PHE A 210 -7.77 17.29 14.36
CA PHE A 210 -8.17 16.40 13.29
C PHE A 210 -7.90 14.93 13.63
N VAL A 211 -6.68 14.63 14.05
CA VAL A 211 -6.27 13.26 14.42
C VAL A 211 -6.93 12.79 15.72
N ASP A 212 -7.13 13.69 16.70
CA ASP A 212 -7.85 13.36 17.94
C ASP A 212 -9.29 12.92 17.66
N GLU A 213 -9.98 13.58 16.73
CA GLU A 213 -11.33 13.16 16.33
C GLU A 213 -11.32 11.82 15.60
N LEU A 214 -10.42 11.63 14.63
CA LEU A 214 -10.25 10.34 13.94
C LEU A 214 -9.93 9.22 14.94
N GLY A 215 -9.09 9.50 15.91
CA GLY A 215 -8.59 8.55 16.91
C GLY A 215 -9.65 8.03 17.89
N LYS A 216 -10.86 8.62 17.91
CA LYS A 216 -12.02 8.05 18.63
C LYS A 216 -12.57 6.80 17.94
N HIS A 217 -12.28 6.64 16.64
CA HIS A 217 -12.85 5.60 15.77
C HIS A 217 -11.80 4.73 15.07
N LEU A 218 -10.59 5.24 14.91
CA LEU A 218 -9.49 4.63 14.16
C LEU A 218 -8.21 4.61 15.01
N GLY A 219 -7.29 3.71 14.65
CA GLY A 219 -5.99 3.60 15.31
C GLY A 219 -6.05 2.93 16.68
N PRO A 220 -4.89 2.80 17.33
CA PRO A 220 -4.73 1.99 18.54
C PRO A 220 -5.51 2.55 19.75
N LYS A 221 -5.78 3.85 19.81
CA LYS A 221 -6.53 4.46 20.92
C LYS A 221 -8.04 4.21 20.85
N SER A 222 -8.57 3.91 19.66
CA SER A 222 -10.02 3.71 19.46
C SER A 222 -10.54 2.37 20.01
N GLY A 223 -9.71 1.35 20.05
CA GLY A 223 -10.11 -0.02 20.39
C GLY A 223 -11.02 -0.71 19.35
N THR A 224 -11.27 -0.08 18.19
CA THR A 224 -12.15 -0.62 17.14
C THR A 224 -11.47 -1.67 16.26
N GLY A 225 -10.13 -1.71 16.27
CA GLY A 225 -9.32 -2.52 15.39
C GLY A 225 -9.18 -1.94 13.97
N LYS A 226 -9.77 -0.77 13.66
CA LYS A 226 -9.53 -0.05 12.40
C LYS A 226 -8.22 0.71 12.48
N LEU A 227 -7.47 0.73 11.37
CA LEU A 227 -6.16 1.37 11.28
C LEU A 227 -6.24 2.89 11.15
N LEU A 228 -5.26 3.59 11.70
CA LEU A 228 -4.96 4.97 11.41
C LEU A 228 -3.47 5.08 11.06
N LEU A 229 -3.18 5.43 9.82
CA LEU A 229 -1.84 5.61 9.30
C LEU A 229 -1.59 7.10 9.03
N ILE A 230 -0.33 7.48 9.00
CA ILE A 230 0.10 8.75 8.45
C ILE A 230 1.30 8.53 7.55
N ASP A 231 1.23 9.04 6.34
CA ASP A 231 2.30 8.93 5.35
C ASP A 231 2.87 10.30 4.96
N GLY A 232 3.92 10.28 4.12
CA GLY A 232 4.61 11.48 3.66
C GLY A 232 5.66 12.00 4.63
N GLU A 233 5.35 13.08 5.34
CA GLU A 233 6.29 13.82 6.18
C GLU A 233 5.84 13.93 7.66
N PRO A 234 5.45 12.82 8.35
CA PRO A 234 4.96 12.87 9.73
C PRO A 234 5.94 13.53 10.71
N GLN A 235 7.26 13.45 10.44
CA GLN A 235 8.32 14.08 11.23
C GLN A 235 8.22 15.62 11.23
N SER A 236 7.39 16.21 10.38
CA SER A 236 7.18 17.68 10.33
C SER A 236 6.20 18.19 11.37
N ILE A 237 5.46 17.32 12.08
CA ILE A 237 4.61 17.69 13.23
C ILE A 237 5.50 17.82 14.48
N LYS A 238 6.06 19.00 14.70
CA LYS A 238 7.12 19.22 15.71
C LYS A 238 6.61 19.62 17.08
N THR A 239 5.47 20.31 17.13
CA THR A 239 4.96 20.93 18.37
C THR A 239 3.94 20.05 19.10
N ARG A 240 3.54 18.93 18.52
CA ARG A 240 2.53 18.02 19.05
C ARG A 240 2.96 16.54 18.90
N PRO A 241 4.12 16.12 19.46
CA PRO A 241 4.62 14.75 19.27
C PRO A 241 3.70 13.68 19.88
N GLU A 242 2.85 14.02 20.84
CA GLU A 242 1.83 13.13 21.42
C GLU A 242 0.80 12.62 20.40
N ILE A 243 0.70 13.24 19.23
CA ILE A 243 -0.13 12.77 18.12
C ILE A 243 0.30 11.36 17.65
N GLY A 244 1.57 11.02 17.81
CA GLY A 244 2.11 9.72 17.45
C GLY A 244 1.42 8.54 18.13
N HIS A 245 0.80 8.74 19.30
CA HIS A 245 0.04 7.69 20.01
C HIS A 245 -1.25 7.26 19.28
N TYR A 246 -1.71 8.02 18.29
CA TYR A 246 -2.93 7.73 17.53
C TYR A 246 -2.69 6.83 16.33
N PHE A 247 -1.42 6.71 15.87
CA PHE A 247 -1.10 5.98 14.65
C PHE A 247 -0.68 4.52 14.93
N ASP A 248 -1.06 3.63 14.00
CA ASP A 248 -0.55 2.27 13.92
C ASP A 248 0.81 2.27 13.23
N TYR A 249 0.97 3.05 12.14
CA TYR A 249 2.20 3.12 11.36
C TYR A 249 2.49 4.55 10.85
N PHE A 250 3.79 4.85 10.76
CA PHE A 250 4.37 5.95 10.00
C PHE A 250 4.86 5.40 8.66
N VAL A 251 4.27 5.81 7.55
CA VAL A 251 4.62 5.34 6.22
C VAL A 251 5.46 6.41 5.53
N ILE A 252 6.75 6.16 5.37
CA ILE A 252 7.70 7.14 4.89
C ILE A 252 7.94 6.98 3.40
N GLN A 253 7.68 8.04 2.65
CA GLN A 253 7.98 8.15 1.22
C GLN A 253 9.50 8.26 1.03
N ALA A 254 10.21 7.11 1.21
CA ALA A 254 11.66 7.01 1.11
C ALA A 254 12.14 6.85 -0.34
N TYR A 255 11.43 7.49 -1.27
CA TYR A 255 11.63 7.37 -2.71
C TYR A 255 13.07 7.65 -3.14
N ASN A 256 13.58 6.82 -4.05
CA ASN A 256 14.95 6.93 -4.57
C ASN A 256 16.04 6.88 -3.48
N SER A 257 15.81 6.20 -2.36
CA SER A 257 16.84 6.03 -1.35
C SER A 257 18.03 5.26 -1.92
N SER A 258 19.22 5.84 -1.78
CA SER A 258 20.46 5.32 -2.38
C SER A 258 21.25 4.38 -1.46
N GLY A 259 20.83 4.22 -0.18
CA GLY A 259 21.53 3.36 0.77
C GLY A 259 21.01 3.44 2.19
N ASP A 260 21.55 2.58 3.05
CA ASP A 260 21.17 2.45 4.46
C ASP A 260 21.27 3.76 5.23
N SER A 261 22.29 4.59 4.96
CA SER A 261 22.47 5.88 5.63
C SER A 261 21.35 6.87 5.35
N ASN A 262 20.73 6.81 4.17
CA ASN A 262 19.57 7.64 3.84
C ASN A 262 18.35 7.20 4.66
N LEU A 263 18.13 5.88 4.79
CA LEU A 263 17.03 5.33 5.58
C LEU A 263 17.24 5.61 7.09
N ASP A 264 18.46 5.42 7.61
CA ASP A 264 18.80 5.79 8.99
C ASP A 264 18.61 7.30 9.25
N GLY A 265 18.91 8.15 8.26
CA GLY A 265 18.65 9.58 8.35
C GLY A 265 17.16 9.90 8.52
N ARG A 266 16.29 9.27 7.73
CA ARG A 266 14.82 9.45 7.82
C ARG A 266 14.24 8.95 9.14
N LEU A 267 14.78 7.86 9.67
CA LEU A 267 14.31 7.28 10.93
C LEU A 267 14.94 7.96 12.16
N ILE A 268 16.25 8.14 12.19
CA ILE A 268 16.99 8.40 13.42
C ILE A 268 17.50 9.85 13.51
N ASN A 269 18.38 10.24 12.57
CA ASN A 269 19.24 11.41 12.74
C ASN A 269 18.79 12.65 11.99
N GLY A 270 17.76 12.53 11.17
CA GLY A 270 17.40 13.57 10.22
C GLY A 270 18.35 13.61 9.02
N GLY A 271 18.01 14.43 8.04
CA GLY A 271 18.77 14.58 6.81
C GLY A 271 18.18 15.69 5.94
N GLY A 272 18.39 15.62 4.62
CA GLY A 272 17.89 16.63 3.69
C GLY A 272 16.37 16.84 3.68
N ALA A 273 15.61 15.88 4.21
CA ALA A 273 14.14 15.93 4.32
C ALA A 273 13.65 16.41 5.72
N GLY A 274 14.51 16.93 6.58
CA GLY A 274 14.13 17.37 7.92
C GLY A 274 14.61 16.44 9.05
N PRO A 275 14.00 16.50 10.25
CA PRO A 275 14.37 15.63 11.36
C PRO A 275 14.02 14.17 11.07
N GLY A 276 14.68 13.24 11.77
CA GLY A 276 14.26 11.85 11.77
C GLY A 276 13.01 11.65 12.64
N LEU A 277 12.27 10.57 12.38
CA LEU A 277 11.08 10.23 13.17
C LEU A 277 11.37 10.08 14.66
N ILE A 278 12.52 9.48 15.02
CA ILE A 278 12.93 9.31 16.41
C ILE A 278 13.23 10.67 17.06
N GLN A 279 13.77 11.64 16.31
CA GLN A 279 13.97 12.99 16.85
C GLN A 279 12.65 13.70 17.16
N THR A 280 11.60 13.39 16.42
CA THR A 280 10.26 13.98 16.63
C THR A 280 9.46 13.23 17.68
N TYR A 281 9.46 11.90 17.65
CA TYR A 281 8.54 11.07 18.43
C TYR A 281 9.22 10.19 19.48
N GLY A 282 10.54 10.08 19.47
CA GLY A 282 11.27 9.10 20.30
C GLY A 282 11.17 9.37 21.79
N GLU A 283 11.11 10.64 22.22
CA GLU A 283 10.90 11.01 23.62
C GLU A 283 9.50 10.58 24.11
N GLU A 284 8.48 10.76 23.27
CA GLU A 284 7.08 10.48 23.60
C GLU A 284 6.72 8.99 23.52
N LEU A 285 7.19 8.31 22.46
CA LEU A 285 6.78 6.93 22.15
C LEU A 285 7.83 5.87 22.52
N GLY A 286 9.09 6.25 22.66
CA GLY A 286 10.23 5.36 22.72
C GLY A 286 10.75 4.98 21.32
N GLU A 287 12.09 4.90 21.20
CA GLU A 287 12.77 4.62 19.91
C GLU A 287 12.35 3.28 19.28
N GLU A 288 12.23 2.23 20.10
CA GLU A 288 11.80 0.92 19.64
C GLU A 288 10.43 0.97 18.99
N ARG A 289 9.47 1.60 19.65
CA ARG A 289 8.12 1.72 19.12
C ARG A 289 8.08 2.53 17.84
N VAL A 290 8.75 3.67 17.77
CA VAL A 290 8.84 4.48 16.53
C VAL A 290 9.44 3.65 15.40
N THR A 291 10.51 2.89 15.66
CA THR A 291 11.14 2.02 14.66
C THR A 291 10.20 0.92 14.18
N ASN A 292 9.50 0.24 15.10
CA ASN A 292 8.54 -0.83 14.80
C ASN A 292 7.30 -0.33 14.05
N MET A 293 6.96 0.95 14.16
CA MET A 293 5.87 1.60 13.41
C MET A 293 6.29 2.09 12.03
N THR A 294 7.60 2.16 11.72
CA THR A 294 8.09 2.81 10.50
C THR A 294 8.11 1.86 9.31
N ILE A 295 7.37 2.20 8.26
CA ILE A 295 7.36 1.54 6.95
C ILE A 295 8.09 2.43 5.96
N MET A 296 9.13 1.91 5.27
CA MET A 296 9.84 2.62 4.20
C MET A 296 9.27 2.22 2.85
N THR A 297 9.00 3.21 1.97
CA THR A 297 8.35 2.93 0.69
C THR A 297 9.13 3.48 -0.49
N GLU A 298 9.02 2.76 -1.62
CA GLU A 298 9.61 3.15 -2.90
C GLU A 298 8.53 3.56 -3.91
N ASN A 299 8.89 4.41 -4.87
CA ASN A 299 8.00 4.90 -5.92
C ASN A 299 8.08 4.03 -7.18
N PHE A 300 6.96 3.40 -7.53
CA PHE A 300 6.79 2.58 -8.73
C PHE A 300 5.94 3.25 -9.83
N GLU A 301 5.73 4.57 -9.74
CA GLU A 301 5.01 5.31 -10.78
C GLU A 301 5.70 5.20 -12.15
N ALA A 302 7.05 5.26 -12.18
CA ALA A 302 7.81 5.00 -13.39
C ALA A 302 7.85 3.50 -13.69
N VAL A 303 7.47 3.12 -14.92
CA VAL A 303 7.42 1.70 -15.35
C VAL A 303 8.74 0.98 -15.12
N ASP A 304 9.88 1.63 -15.46
CA ASP A 304 11.20 1.03 -15.27
C ASP A 304 11.51 0.78 -13.79
N ALA A 305 11.10 1.67 -12.89
CA ALA A 305 11.25 1.47 -11.45
C ALA A 305 10.44 0.27 -10.97
N ALA A 306 9.17 0.16 -11.37
CA ALA A 306 8.34 -0.98 -11.04
C ALA A 306 8.92 -2.31 -11.55
N MET A 307 9.39 -2.34 -12.80
CA MET A 307 9.93 -3.56 -13.43
C MET A 307 11.25 -4.00 -12.80
N ASN A 308 12.09 -3.05 -12.36
CA ASN A 308 13.42 -3.32 -11.81
C ASN A 308 13.44 -3.46 -10.28
N GLY A 309 12.41 -3.02 -9.56
CA GLY A 309 12.38 -3.01 -8.10
C GLY A 309 12.93 -1.74 -7.47
N GLY A 310 12.74 -0.59 -8.15
CA GLY A 310 13.14 0.73 -7.71
C GLY A 310 14.39 1.25 -8.42
N TYR A 311 15.28 1.85 -7.65
CA TYR A 311 16.46 2.58 -8.11
C TYR A 311 17.76 1.99 -7.54
N PRO A 312 18.95 2.37 -8.05
CA PRO A 312 20.22 1.86 -7.54
C PRO A 312 20.41 2.19 -6.05
N TYR A 313 20.76 1.17 -5.29
CA TYR A 313 20.96 1.22 -3.84
C TYR A 313 22.25 0.50 -3.46
N THR A 314 23.01 1.06 -2.52
CA THR A 314 24.20 0.42 -1.97
C THR A 314 24.08 0.37 -0.45
N ASP A 315 24.13 -0.84 0.11
CA ASP A 315 24.05 -1.03 1.56
C ASP A 315 25.34 -0.54 2.28
N ARG A 316 25.33 -0.52 3.62
CA ARG A 316 26.48 -0.11 4.44
C ARG A 316 27.71 -1.01 4.31
N TYR A 317 27.55 -2.17 3.68
CA TYR A 317 28.63 -3.13 3.45
C TYR A 317 29.21 -3.03 2.01
N GLY A 318 28.67 -2.14 1.20
CA GLY A 318 29.09 -1.93 -0.18
C GLY A 318 28.42 -2.85 -1.21
N ASN A 319 27.39 -3.60 -0.85
CA ASN A 319 26.64 -4.43 -1.80
C ASN A 319 25.65 -3.57 -2.58
N SER A 320 25.66 -3.71 -3.91
CA SER A 320 24.74 -3.01 -4.80
C SER A 320 23.51 -3.84 -5.10
N MET A 321 22.34 -3.21 -5.06
CA MET A 321 21.02 -3.81 -5.35
C MET A 321 20.02 -2.75 -5.78
N MET A 322 18.76 -3.10 -5.99
CA MET A 322 17.70 -2.13 -6.21
C MET A 322 17.08 -1.73 -4.86
N SER A 323 16.51 -0.52 -4.79
CA SER A 323 16.12 0.14 -3.54
C SER A 323 15.08 -0.62 -2.73
N LEU A 324 14.07 -1.25 -3.34
CA LEU A 324 13.08 -2.03 -2.58
C LEU A 324 13.73 -3.24 -1.89
N GLU A 325 14.66 -3.93 -2.58
CA GLU A 325 15.46 -4.99 -1.96
C GLU A 325 16.35 -4.42 -0.84
N GLY A 326 16.98 -3.27 -1.09
CA GLY A 326 17.80 -2.55 -0.10
C GLY A 326 16.99 -2.20 1.15
N MET A 327 15.82 -1.61 1.00
CA MET A 327 14.89 -1.31 2.10
C MET A 327 14.49 -2.58 2.88
N ALA A 328 14.23 -3.68 2.16
CA ALA A 328 13.89 -4.96 2.80
C ALA A 328 15.06 -5.53 3.63
N ARG A 329 16.31 -5.42 3.13
CA ARG A 329 17.53 -5.88 3.81
C ARG A 329 18.00 -4.92 4.90
N TRP A 330 17.71 -3.64 4.78
CA TRP A 330 18.11 -2.63 5.72
C TRP A 330 17.71 -3.01 7.15
N GLN A 331 18.68 -2.95 8.05
CA GLN A 331 18.48 -3.04 9.50
C GLN A 331 18.77 -1.66 10.08
N PRO A 332 17.81 -1.03 10.75
CA PRO A 332 18.03 0.26 11.41
C PRO A 332 19.26 0.23 12.32
N SER A 333 20.07 1.29 12.29
CA SER A 333 21.33 1.32 13.05
C SER A 333 21.13 1.35 14.57
N ASN A 334 19.92 1.64 15.05
CA ASN A 334 19.54 1.52 16.46
C ASN A 334 19.27 0.08 16.92
N GLY A 335 19.27 -0.90 16.02
CA GLY A 335 19.13 -2.32 16.31
C GLY A 335 17.71 -2.84 16.48
N PHE A 336 16.68 -1.99 16.41
CA PHE A 336 15.29 -2.42 16.48
C PHE A 336 14.76 -2.86 15.12
N ARG A 337 13.68 -3.64 15.11
CA ARG A 337 13.02 -4.12 13.88
C ARG A 337 12.22 -2.98 13.26
N LYS A 338 12.40 -2.74 11.95
CA LYS A 338 11.52 -1.82 11.20
C LYS A 338 10.10 -2.36 11.09
N GLY A 339 9.11 -1.47 10.95
CA GLY A 339 7.70 -1.82 10.75
C GLY A 339 7.45 -2.57 9.44
N GLY A 340 8.10 -2.15 8.36
CA GLY A 340 7.92 -2.83 7.09
C GLY A 340 8.53 -2.11 5.89
N VAL A 341 8.14 -2.57 4.69
CA VAL A 341 8.40 -1.88 3.43
C VAL A 341 7.14 -1.85 2.56
N GLY A 342 7.11 -0.94 1.58
CA GLY A 342 6.00 -0.84 0.65
C GLY A 342 6.35 -0.13 -0.64
N THR A 343 5.32 0.03 -1.50
CA THR A 343 5.48 0.68 -2.80
C THR A 343 4.30 1.58 -3.14
N TYR A 344 4.60 2.75 -3.69
CA TYR A 344 3.62 3.61 -4.33
C TYR A 344 3.37 3.13 -5.75
N HIS A 345 2.13 3.20 -6.25
CA HIS A 345 1.72 2.58 -7.51
C HIS A 345 2.06 1.08 -7.58
N MET A 346 1.77 0.35 -6.51
CA MET A 346 2.10 -1.08 -6.43
C MET A 346 1.58 -1.90 -7.61
N GLU A 347 0.43 -1.52 -8.19
CA GLU A 347 -0.18 -2.19 -9.34
C GLU A 347 0.68 -2.14 -10.62
N ALA A 348 1.64 -1.21 -10.69
CA ALA A 348 2.55 -1.13 -11.85
C ALA A 348 3.47 -2.36 -11.93
N GLU A 349 3.80 -2.98 -10.80
CA GLU A 349 4.65 -4.16 -10.74
C GLU A 349 3.94 -5.46 -11.21
N TYR A 350 2.63 -5.44 -11.42
CA TYR A 350 1.89 -6.59 -11.97
C TYR A 350 2.48 -7.10 -13.30
N GLY A 351 3.15 -6.24 -14.06
CA GLY A 351 3.80 -6.60 -15.33
C GLY A 351 5.07 -7.44 -15.21
N THR A 352 5.57 -7.72 -14.02
CA THR A 352 6.76 -8.57 -13.81
C THR A 352 6.42 -10.05 -13.97
N SER A 353 7.45 -10.91 -14.05
CA SER A 353 7.29 -12.38 -14.10
C SER A 353 8.17 -13.02 -13.01
N PRO A 354 7.56 -13.66 -11.98
CA PRO A 354 6.13 -13.64 -11.67
C PRO A 354 5.64 -12.22 -11.34
N GLU A 355 4.32 -12.01 -11.31
CA GLU A 355 3.70 -10.75 -10.93
C GLU A 355 4.16 -10.33 -9.54
N TYR A 356 4.40 -9.02 -9.33
CA TYR A 356 4.92 -8.46 -8.08
C TYR A 356 6.24 -9.09 -7.60
N LYS A 357 7.11 -9.47 -8.52
CA LYS A 357 8.37 -10.18 -8.25
C LYS A 357 9.23 -9.52 -7.18
N ASN A 358 9.38 -8.20 -7.24
CA ASN A 358 10.25 -7.46 -6.34
C ASN A 358 9.62 -7.31 -4.95
N LEU A 359 8.31 -7.02 -4.87
CA LEU A 359 7.60 -6.95 -3.61
C LEU A 359 7.55 -8.32 -2.92
N ARG A 360 7.27 -9.40 -3.67
CA ARG A 360 7.35 -10.77 -3.13
C ARG A 360 8.73 -11.10 -2.56
N LYS A 361 9.80 -10.71 -3.28
CA LYS A 361 11.17 -10.86 -2.80
C LYS A 361 11.43 -10.06 -1.52
N ALA A 362 10.97 -8.82 -1.45
CA ALA A 362 11.10 -7.96 -0.28
C ALA A 362 10.42 -8.57 0.96
N ILE A 363 9.20 -9.10 0.79
CA ILE A 363 8.46 -9.77 1.87
C ILE A 363 9.24 -10.98 2.40
N GLN A 364 9.79 -11.82 1.51
CA GLN A 364 10.57 -12.99 1.91
C GLN A 364 11.88 -12.63 2.62
N ILE A 365 12.50 -11.52 2.25
CA ILE A 365 13.71 -11.01 2.93
C ILE A 365 13.37 -10.57 4.35
N MET A 366 12.27 -9.83 4.52
CA MET A 366 11.86 -9.35 5.84
C MET A 366 11.37 -10.48 6.75
N ASN A 367 10.63 -11.43 6.18
CA ASN A 367 9.92 -12.49 6.90
C ASN A 367 10.27 -13.86 6.30
N PRO A 368 11.50 -14.36 6.50
CA PRO A 368 11.92 -15.63 5.94
C PRO A 368 11.08 -16.77 6.54
N SER A 369 10.33 -17.47 5.71
CA SER A 369 9.59 -18.66 6.13
C SER A 369 10.45 -19.91 6.02
N SER A 370 10.44 -20.73 7.06
CA SER A 370 11.06 -22.07 7.03
C SER A 370 10.24 -23.11 6.24
N HIS A 371 9.03 -22.76 5.82
CA HIS A 371 8.11 -23.66 5.14
C HIS A 371 7.68 -23.07 3.78
N SER A 372 7.75 -23.89 2.74
CA SER A 372 7.33 -23.60 1.37
C SER A 372 5.81 -23.40 1.19
N LEU A 373 5.06 -23.24 2.28
CA LEU A 373 3.59 -23.07 2.25
C LEU A 373 3.17 -21.69 1.73
N LEU A 374 4.04 -20.69 1.79
CA LEU A 374 3.84 -19.42 1.10
C LEU A 374 4.53 -19.47 -0.26
N LYS A 375 4.22 -20.51 -1.05
CA LYS A 375 4.62 -20.54 -2.44
C LYS A 375 3.85 -19.44 -3.18
N TYR A 376 4.57 -18.32 -3.34
CA TYR A 376 4.41 -17.31 -4.41
C TYR A 376 3.09 -16.58 -4.46
#